data_2072294afc89a0bfc51c535085d359c6
#
_entry.id   2072294afc89a0bfc51c535085d359c6
#
_cell.length_a   1.000
_cell.length_b   1.000
_cell.length_c   1.000
_cell.angle_alpha   90.00
_cell.angle_beta   90.00
_cell.angle_gamma   90.00
#
_symmetry.space_group_name_H-M   'P 1'
#
loop_
_entity.id
_entity.type
_entity.pdbx_description
1 polymer ?
#
loop_
_entity_poly.entity_id
_entity_poly.type
_entity_poly.pdbx_seq_one_letter_code
_entity_poly.pdbx_strand_id
1 'polypeptide(L)'
;RFFFRTMVSSPRLRRGQRVLRLLLVLLLHLRLGTCQRAQKKHADGTRTMEKNNNNNNHAILVDASRFWFNYRHAANTLAVYKTIKRFGIPDENIILMVADDYACNSRNVRPGEVFTDDSGYENNVYTEDIEVDYRGDEVTPANVLKVLLDAHYDSGSDDDSNGILLNLPNSKRLRTDEHSNILFYLTGHGGDEFLKFQDQKEITSMDLQNAFTKMHAMKRYNELLFVVDTCQAGTMFKRFNGLRNIIAVASSMKDENSYAHGTRNDIGLAVSDRFTRFLYEYLKSENAESWKEM
;
A
#
# COMPACT_ATOMS: atom_id res chain seq x y z
N ARG A 1 16.89 -14.20 10.88
CA ARG A 1 15.60 -14.76 11.35
C ARG A 1 14.59 -13.63 11.33
N PHE A 2 13.66 -13.67 10.39
CA PHE A 2 12.55 -12.72 10.34
C PHE A 2 11.48 -13.15 11.33
N PHE A 3 11.10 -12.28 12.26
CA PHE A 3 9.99 -12.51 13.18
C PHE A 3 8.78 -11.70 12.71
N PHE A 4 7.72 -12.41 12.36
CA PHE A 4 6.42 -11.81 12.09
C PHE A 4 5.54 -11.98 13.31
N ARG A 5 4.95 -10.91 13.81
CA ARG A 5 3.94 -10.97 14.85
C ARG A 5 2.59 -10.60 14.23
N THR A 6 1.74 -11.58 14.04
CA THR A 6 0.33 -11.38 13.70
C THR A 6 -0.50 -11.43 14.96
N MET A 7 -1.35 -10.45 15.19
CA MET A 7 -2.45 -10.57 16.14
C MET A 7 -3.61 -11.30 15.46
N VAL A 8 -3.60 -12.63 15.54
CA VAL A 8 -4.78 -13.47 15.24
C VAL A 8 -4.99 -14.37 16.44
N SER A 9 -6.14 -14.23 17.08
CA SER A 9 -6.58 -15.12 18.14
C SER A 9 -7.05 -16.45 17.56
N SER A 10 -6.13 -17.43 17.45
CA SER A 10 -6.47 -18.86 17.29
C SER A 10 -5.23 -19.72 17.48
N PRO A 11 -5.33 -20.86 18.20
CA PRO A 11 -4.16 -21.65 18.59
C PRO A 11 -3.76 -22.68 17.53
N ARG A 12 -2.43 -22.83 17.38
CA ARG A 12 -1.69 -23.92 16.74
C ARG A 12 -1.50 -23.92 15.23
N LEU A 13 -0.44 -23.19 14.79
CA LEU A 13 0.36 -23.52 13.58
C LEU A 13 1.72 -22.80 13.67
N ARG A 14 2.80 -23.35 13.09
CA ARG A 14 4.16 -22.77 13.19
C ARG A 14 4.18 -21.35 12.59
N ARG A 15 4.62 -20.35 13.37
CA ARG A 15 4.39 -18.91 13.17
C ARG A 15 4.78 -18.34 11.79
N GLY A 16 5.85 -18.80 11.17
CA GLY A 16 6.30 -18.27 9.85
C GLY A 16 5.44 -18.72 8.67
N GLN A 17 4.96 -19.97 8.68
CA GLN A 17 4.09 -20.50 7.60
C GLN A 17 2.67 -19.94 7.64
N ARG A 18 2.22 -19.39 8.77
CA ARG A 18 0.89 -18.78 8.89
C ARG A 18 0.83 -17.38 8.33
N VAL A 19 1.85 -16.56 8.52
CA VAL A 19 1.91 -15.21 7.96
C VAL A 19 2.04 -15.29 6.45
N LEU A 20 2.88 -16.20 5.97
CA LEU A 20 3.01 -16.45 4.54
C LEU A 20 1.70 -16.97 3.94
N ARG A 21 0.98 -17.87 4.64
CA ARG A 21 -0.36 -18.33 4.23
C ARG A 21 -1.43 -17.24 4.34
N LEU A 22 -1.34 -16.31 5.31
CA LEU A 22 -2.28 -15.20 5.45
C LEU A 22 -2.04 -14.10 4.41
N LEU A 23 -0.79 -13.77 4.09
CA LEU A 23 -0.45 -12.96 2.92
C LEU A 23 -0.92 -13.67 1.62
N LEU A 24 -0.70 -14.97 1.53
CA LEU A 24 -1.20 -15.86 0.47
C LEU A 24 -2.73 -15.86 0.41
N VAL A 25 -3.42 -16.04 1.53
CA VAL A 25 -4.88 -16.08 1.61
C VAL A 25 -5.49 -14.72 1.30
N LEU A 26 -4.88 -13.60 1.71
CA LEU A 26 -5.35 -12.27 1.36
C LEU A 26 -5.14 -11.98 -0.13
N LEU A 27 -3.98 -12.33 -0.67
CA LEU A 27 -3.70 -12.28 -2.11
C LEU A 27 -4.59 -13.27 -2.90
N LEU A 28 -4.99 -14.41 -2.30
CA LEU A 28 -5.95 -15.38 -2.86
C LEU A 28 -7.38 -14.83 -2.84
N HIS A 29 -7.83 -14.17 -1.78
CA HIS A 29 -9.14 -13.49 -1.74
C HIS A 29 -9.19 -12.31 -2.72
N LEU A 30 -8.05 -11.64 -2.94
CA LEU A 30 -7.87 -10.67 -4.02
C LEU A 30 -8.12 -11.28 -5.42
N ARG A 31 -8.07 -12.62 -5.58
CA ARG A 31 -8.25 -13.34 -6.87
C ARG A 31 -9.55 -14.13 -7.02
N LEU A 32 -10.16 -14.59 -5.93
CA LEU A 32 -11.39 -15.39 -6.03
C LEU A 32 -12.59 -14.59 -6.57
N GLY A 33 -12.50 -13.24 -6.60
CA GLY A 33 -13.46 -12.39 -7.30
C GLY A 33 -13.41 -12.48 -8.83
N THR A 34 -12.36 -13.05 -9.44
CA THR A 34 -12.19 -13.04 -10.91
C THR A 34 -12.51 -14.35 -11.62
N CYS A 35 -12.79 -15.46 -10.93
CA CYS A 35 -12.84 -16.79 -11.54
C CYS A 35 -14.18 -17.52 -11.53
N GLN A 36 -15.33 -16.89 -11.29
CA GLN A 36 -16.62 -17.57 -11.44
C GLN A 36 -17.60 -16.82 -12.34
N ARG A 37 -17.35 -16.78 -13.65
CA ARG A 37 -18.42 -16.69 -14.68
C ARG A 37 -17.90 -16.66 -16.10
N ALA A 38 -17.40 -17.80 -16.53
CA ALA A 38 -17.31 -18.10 -17.95
C ALA A 38 -18.12 -19.38 -18.24
N GLN A 39 -19.45 -19.32 -18.09
CA GLN A 39 -20.37 -20.24 -18.78
C GLN A 39 -21.83 -19.87 -18.42
N LYS A 40 -22.44 -19.02 -19.23
CA LYS A 40 -23.83 -19.16 -19.71
C LYS A 40 -24.08 -18.13 -20.82
N LYS A 41 -23.91 -18.57 -22.05
CA LYS A 41 -24.58 -17.94 -23.18
C LYS A 41 -26.03 -18.40 -23.18
N HIS A 42 -26.97 -17.46 -23.08
CA HIS A 42 -28.18 -17.51 -23.86
C HIS A 42 -28.78 -16.11 -24.01
N ALA A 43 -29.18 -15.83 -25.20
CA ALA A 43 -29.76 -14.66 -25.79
C ALA A 43 -30.83 -13.94 -24.94
N ASP A 44 -30.69 -12.64 -24.75
CA ASP A 44 -31.69 -11.66 -25.10
C ASP A 44 -31.06 -10.25 -25.11
N GLY A 45 -31.48 -9.47 -26.11
CA GLY A 45 -30.81 -8.23 -26.47
C GLY A 45 -31.28 -7.02 -25.67
N THR A 46 -30.81 -6.85 -24.45
CA THR A 46 -30.82 -5.58 -23.74
C THR A 46 -29.47 -5.42 -23.02
N ARG A 47 -28.63 -4.58 -23.62
CA ARG A 47 -27.32 -4.22 -23.11
C ARG A 47 -27.47 -3.26 -21.93
N THR A 48 -27.85 -3.76 -20.77
CA THR A 48 -27.51 -3.11 -19.51
C THR A 48 -26.03 -3.36 -19.29
N MET A 49 -25.24 -2.29 -19.19
CA MET A 49 -23.85 -2.37 -18.75
C MET A 49 -23.86 -2.94 -17.33
N GLU A 50 -23.74 -4.26 -17.19
CA GLU A 50 -23.40 -4.88 -15.93
C GLU A 50 -21.99 -4.38 -15.57
N LYS A 51 -21.94 -3.53 -14.56
CA LYS A 51 -20.72 -3.14 -13.88
C LYS A 51 -20.03 -4.45 -13.48
N ASN A 52 -18.88 -4.74 -14.09
CA ASN A 52 -18.07 -5.91 -13.79
C ASN A 52 -17.69 -5.86 -12.31
N ASN A 53 -18.41 -6.55 -11.47
CA ASN A 53 -18.36 -6.51 -10.00
C ASN A 53 -17.16 -7.32 -9.44
N ASN A 54 -16.05 -7.45 -10.18
CA ASN A 54 -15.03 -8.44 -9.87
C ASN A 54 -13.71 -7.89 -9.34
N ASN A 55 -13.60 -6.60 -9.00
CA ASN A 55 -12.35 -6.10 -8.43
C ASN A 55 -12.60 -5.07 -7.32
N ASN A 56 -13.05 -5.56 -6.17
CA ASN A 56 -13.25 -4.76 -4.95
C ASN A 56 -11.95 -4.62 -4.14
N ASN A 57 -10.80 -4.80 -4.80
CA ASN A 57 -9.50 -4.67 -4.18
C ASN A 57 -8.92 -3.29 -4.45
N HIS A 58 -8.51 -2.63 -3.40
CA HIS A 58 -7.98 -1.28 -3.42
C HIS A 58 -6.60 -1.24 -2.76
N ALA A 59 -5.79 -0.27 -3.12
CA ALA A 59 -4.50 -0.05 -2.47
C ALA A 59 -4.24 1.42 -2.20
N ILE A 60 -3.57 1.69 -1.08
CA ILE A 60 -2.97 2.98 -0.74
C ILE A 60 -1.50 2.70 -0.52
N LEU A 61 -0.64 3.30 -1.33
CA LEU A 61 0.80 3.11 -1.28
C LEU A 61 1.47 4.44 -0.99
N VAL A 62 2.22 4.51 0.11
CA VAL A 62 2.78 5.77 0.60
C VAL A 62 4.28 5.65 0.79
N ASP A 63 5.04 6.40 -0.02
CA ASP A 63 6.40 6.82 0.28
C ASP A 63 6.35 8.17 1.00
N ALA A 64 6.71 8.17 2.29
CA ALA A 64 6.66 9.36 3.13
C ALA A 64 7.97 10.16 3.15
N SER A 65 9.03 9.72 2.46
CA SER A 65 10.37 10.28 2.58
C SER A 65 10.76 11.14 1.39
N ARG A 66 11.48 12.22 1.68
CA ARG A 66 12.02 13.18 0.72
C ARG A 66 13.55 13.09 0.65
N PHE A 67 14.14 13.70 -0.37
CA PHE A 67 15.57 13.80 -0.63
C PHE A 67 16.22 12.52 -1.18
N TRP A 68 17.25 12.74 -2.02
CA TRP A 68 17.93 11.69 -2.80
C TRP A 68 18.40 10.50 -1.98
N PHE A 69 18.90 10.69 -0.78
CA PHE A 69 19.37 9.61 0.10
C PHE A 69 18.28 8.65 0.58
N ASN A 70 17.01 9.01 0.39
CA ASN A 70 15.84 8.18 0.68
C ASN A 70 15.29 7.44 -0.55
N TYR A 71 16.02 7.44 -1.65
CA TYR A 71 15.66 6.78 -2.92
C TYR A 71 14.98 5.40 -2.72
N ARG A 72 15.48 4.59 -1.80
CA ARG A 72 14.99 3.25 -1.52
C ARG A 72 13.51 3.20 -1.13
N HIS A 73 12.99 4.22 -0.44
CA HIS A 73 11.58 4.24 -0.01
C HIS A 73 10.64 4.38 -1.19
N ALA A 74 10.95 5.27 -2.13
CA ALA A 74 10.19 5.35 -3.38
C ALA A 74 10.33 4.08 -4.21
N ALA A 75 11.55 3.53 -4.33
CA ALA A 75 11.78 2.29 -5.05
C ALA A 75 10.97 1.11 -4.45
N ASN A 76 10.88 1.02 -3.13
CA ASN A 76 10.03 0.05 -2.43
C ASN A 76 8.55 0.24 -2.79
N THR A 77 8.05 1.47 -2.71
CA THR A 77 6.64 1.79 -2.99
C THR A 77 6.28 1.48 -4.44
N LEU A 78 7.14 1.83 -5.39
CA LEU A 78 6.96 1.53 -6.81
C LEU A 78 7.05 0.03 -7.11
N ALA A 79 7.89 -0.71 -6.39
CA ALA A 79 7.95 -2.17 -6.51
C ALA A 79 6.64 -2.84 -6.06
N VAL A 80 6.06 -2.36 -4.96
CA VAL A 80 4.74 -2.81 -4.50
C VAL A 80 3.67 -2.45 -5.52
N TYR A 81 3.65 -1.21 -6.03
CA TYR A 81 2.73 -0.75 -7.07
C TYR A 81 2.77 -1.68 -8.31
N LYS A 82 3.97 -1.88 -8.88
CA LYS A 82 4.17 -2.76 -10.04
C LYS A 82 3.66 -4.20 -9.77
N THR A 83 3.86 -4.67 -8.55
CA THR A 83 3.45 -6.02 -8.14
C THR A 83 1.94 -6.15 -8.09
N ILE A 84 1.23 -5.22 -7.44
CA ILE A 84 -0.22 -5.32 -7.29
C ILE A 84 -0.97 -5.09 -8.62
N LYS A 85 -0.44 -4.24 -9.51
CA LYS A 85 -0.94 -4.11 -10.88
C LYS A 85 -0.81 -5.44 -11.63
N ARG A 86 0.33 -6.13 -11.52
CA ARG A 86 0.51 -7.47 -12.10
C ARG A 86 -0.49 -8.48 -11.55
N PHE A 87 -0.91 -8.35 -10.31
CA PHE A 87 -1.94 -9.17 -9.70
C PHE A 87 -3.37 -8.74 -10.05
N GLY A 88 -3.54 -7.73 -10.89
CA GLY A 88 -4.82 -7.35 -11.47
C GLY A 88 -5.62 -6.31 -10.68
N ILE A 89 -4.99 -5.60 -9.73
CA ILE A 89 -5.63 -4.41 -9.15
C ILE A 89 -5.53 -3.29 -10.20
N PRO A 90 -6.66 -2.75 -10.68
CA PRO A 90 -6.64 -1.69 -11.69
C PRO A 90 -6.16 -0.38 -11.09
N ASP A 91 -5.63 0.49 -11.92
CA ASP A 91 -5.00 1.75 -11.49
C ASP A 91 -5.97 2.67 -10.76
N GLU A 92 -7.20 2.74 -11.23
CA GLU A 92 -8.27 3.50 -10.60
C GLU A 92 -8.59 3.09 -9.15
N ASN A 93 -8.11 1.92 -8.71
CA ASN A 93 -8.25 1.41 -7.35
C ASN A 93 -6.94 1.54 -6.54
N ILE A 94 -5.90 2.14 -7.11
CA ILE A 94 -4.61 2.35 -6.45
C ILE A 94 -4.41 3.84 -6.22
N ILE A 95 -4.18 4.23 -4.97
CA ILE A 95 -3.75 5.59 -4.63
C ILE A 95 -2.27 5.54 -4.33
N LEU A 96 -1.47 6.16 -5.21
CA LEU A 96 -0.02 6.22 -5.10
C LEU A 96 0.43 7.60 -4.62
N MET A 97 1.11 7.63 -3.48
CA MET A 97 1.65 8.83 -2.85
C MET A 97 3.18 8.75 -2.82
N VAL A 98 3.88 9.67 -3.47
CA VAL A 98 5.35 9.71 -3.52
C VAL A 98 5.86 11.10 -3.14
N ALA A 99 6.63 11.17 -2.04
CA ALA A 99 7.05 12.46 -1.45
C ALA A 99 8.11 13.21 -2.24
N ASP A 100 8.86 12.54 -3.15
CA ASP A 100 9.87 13.20 -3.99
C ASP A 100 9.93 12.55 -5.38
N ASP A 101 10.38 13.29 -6.36
CA ASP A 101 10.55 12.79 -7.72
C ASP A 101 11.97 12.26 -7.93
N TYR A 102 12.18 10.99 -7.65
CA TYR A 102 13.47 10.33 -7.83
C TYR A 102 13.80 10.00 -9.29
N ALA A 103 12.79 9.76 -10.10
CA ALA A 103 12.96 9.44 -11.52
C ALA A 103 13.53 10.62 -12.31
N CYS A 104 13.05 11.85 -12.02
CA CYS A 104 13.51 13.08 -12.67
C CYS A 104 14.52 13.89 -11.82
N ASN A 105 15.02 13.32 -10.72
CA ASN A 105 16.01 13.98 -9.88
C ASN A 105 17.32 14.22 -10.65
N SER A 106 17.93 15.40 -10.52
CA SER A 106 19.19 15.74 -11.19
C SER A 106 20.39 14.85 -10.82
N ARG A 107 20.32 14.14 -9.70
CA ARG A 107 21.32 13.15 -9.30
C ARG A 107 21.09 11.79 -9.91
N ASN A 108 19.94 11.56 -10.53
CA ASN A 108 19.63 10.30 -11.18
C ASN A 108 20.38 10.19 -12.50
N VAL A 109 21.39 9.34 -12.56
CA VAL A 109 22.18 9.08 -13.77
C VAL A 109 21.37 8.35 -14.86
N ARG A 110 20.19 7.86 -14.50
CA ARG A 110 19.22 7.19 -15.37
C ARG A 110 17.86 7.89 -15.30
N PRO A 111 17.70 9.07 -15.91
CA PRO A 111 16.46 9.82 -15.86
C PRO A 111 15.28 8.98 -16.35
N GLY A 112 14.17 9.02 -15.62
CA GLY A 112 12.97 8.24 -15.94
C GLY A 112 13.02 6.77 -15.47
N GLU A 113 14.07 6.36 -14.76
CA GLU A 113 14.19 4.98 -14.25
C GLU A 113 14.40 4.97 -12.73
N VAL A 114 13.81 3.97 -12.07
CA VAL A 114 13.99 3.68 -10.64
C VAL A 114 14.21 2.18 -10.44
N PHE A 115 15.23 1.80 -9.68
CA PHE A 115 15.65 0.42 -9.51
C PHE A 115 15.55 -0.04 -8.07
N THR A 116 15.27 -1.33 -7.87
CA THR A 116 15.19 -1.97 -6.54
C THR A 116 16.36 -2.88 -6.22
N ASP A 117 17.27 -3.08 -7.19
CA ASP A 117 18.42 -3.97 -7.03
C ASP A 117 19.66 -3.49 -7.80
N ASP A 118 20.78 -4.19 -7.59
CA ASP A 118 22.06 -3.97 -8.23
C ASP A 118 22.29 -4.86 -9.48
N SER A 119 21.33 -5.72 -9.83
CA SER A 119 21.46 -6.76 -10.85
C SER A 119 21.14 -6.29 -12.28
N GLY A 120 21.55 -5.10 -12.65
CA GLY A 120 21.36 -4.60 -14.03
C GLY A 120 20.21 -3.59 -14.18
N TYR A 121 19.74 -3.42 -15.41
CA TYR A 121 18.75 -2.38 -15.75
C TYR A 121 17.36 -2.95 -16.07
N GLU A 122 17.18 -4.26 -15.94
CA GLU A 122 15.94 -4.94 -16.28
C GLU A 122 14.83 -4.74 -15.21
N ASN A 123 15.24 -4.40 -13.98
CA ASN A 123 14.34 -4.24 -12.85
C ASN A 123 13.91 -2.79 -12.60
N ASN A 124 13.76 -1.99 -13.67
CA ASN A 124 13.13 -0.69 -13.57
C ASN A 124 11.70 -0.83 -13.07
N VAL A 125 11.39 -0.16 -11.96
CA VAL A 125 10.05 -0.14 -11.35
C VAL A 125 9.28 1.14 -11.65
N TYR A 126 9.90 2.11 -12.32
CA TYR A 126 9.24 3.33 -12.81
C TYR A 126 8.96 3.16 -14.31
N THR A 127 7.73 2.87 -14.66
CA THR A 127 7.27 2.63 -16.02
C THR A 127 6.39 3.79 -16.52
N GLU A 128 6.19 3.91 -17.82
CA GLU A 128 5.42 5.01 -18.44
C GLU A 128 3.95 5.06 -18.00
N ASP A 129 3.42 3.95 -17.51
CA ASP A 129 2.03 3.79 -17.06
C ASP A 129 1.82 4.09 -15.55
N ILE A 130 2.83 4.65 -14.87
CA ILE A 130 2.71 5.01 -13.47
C ILE A 130 1.92 6.32 -13.32
N GLU A 131 0.81 6.24 -12.60
CA GLU A 131 0.04 7.39 -12.16
C GLU A 131 0.32 7.67 -10.67
N VAL A 132 0.93 8.83 -10.37
CA VAL A 132 1.17 9.29 -9.00
C VAL A 132 0.08 10.29 -8.63
N ASP A 133 -0.79 9.95 -7.69
CA ASP A 133 -1.94 10.75 -7.29
C ASP A 133 -1.57 11.92 -6.37
N TYR A 134 -0.65 11.68 -5.44
CA TYR A 134 -0.16 12.70 -4.50
C TYR A 134 1.35 12.80 -4.61
N ARG A 135 1.86 14.02 -4.84
CA ARG A 135 3.29 14.27 -5.07
C ARG A 135 3.84 15.32 -4.12
N GLY A 136 5.11 15.15 -3.73
CA GLY A 136 5.84 16.17 -2.98
C GLY A 136 5.09 16.63 -1.72
N ASP A 137 4.81 17.90 -1.63
CA ASP A 137 4.18 18.53 -0.46
C ASP A 137 2.73 18.08 -0.21
N GLU A 138 2.07 17.40 -1.16
CA GLU A 138 0.76 16.79 -0.94
C GLU A 138 0.84 15.51 -0.10
N VAL A 139 2.03 14.89 0.01
CA VAL A 139 2.23 13.67 0.80
C VAL A 139 2.39 14.04 2.27
N THR A 140 1.28 14.08 2.98
CA THR A 140 1.21 14.49 4.39
C THR A 140 0.38 13.51 5.21
N PRO A 141 0.60 13.41 6.54
CA PRO A 141 -0.26 12.63 7.42
C PRO A 141 -1.74 12.99 7.28
N ALA A 142 -2.04 14.29 7.17
CA ALA A 142 -3.40 14.78 7.04
C ALA A 142 -4.07 14.27 5.75
N ASN A 143 -3.36 14.29 4.62
CA ASN A 143 -3.91 13.79 3.36
C ASN A 143 -4.05 12.25 3.37
N VAL A 144 -3.11 11.52 3.98
CA VAL A 144 -3.28 10.06 4.17
C VAL A 144 -4.53 9.76 4.99
N LEU A 145 -4.75 10.46 6.11
CA LEU A 145 -5.94 10.27 6.94
C LEU A 145 -7.22 10.66 6.21
N LYS A 146 -7.21 11.75 5.41
CA LYS A 146 -8.34 12.13 4.56
C LYS A 146 -8.66 11.06 3.53
N VAL A 147 -7.66 10.48 2.87
CA VAL A 147 -7.83 9.39 1.90
C VAL A 147 -8.45 8.17 2.58
N LEU A 148 -7.89 7.71 3.71
CA LEU A 148 -8.43 6.58 4.47
C LEU A 148 -9.90 6.78 4.84
N LEU A 149 -10.28 7.98 5.25
CA LEU A 149 -11.65 8.31 5.67
C LEU A 149 -12.56 8.74 4.52
N ASP A 150 -12.02 8.91 3.30
CA ASP A 150 -12.69 9.61 2.20
C ASP A 150 -13.30 10.96 2.64
N ALA A 151 -12.62 11.62 3.58
CA ALA A 151 -13.05 12.85 4.23
C ALA A 151 -12.74 14.11 3.40
N HIS A 152 -12.77 13.99 2.09
CA HIS A 152 -12.76 15.12 1.16
C HIS A 152 -14.17 15.70 0.96
N TYR A 153 -15.15 15.07 1.57
CA TYR A 153 -16.50 15.57 1.70
C TYR A 153 -16.59 16.30 3.03
N ASP A 154 -16.65 17.59 3.00
CA ASP A 154 -17.11 18.34 4.16
C ASP A 154 -18.62 18.06 4.27
N SER A 155 -18.98 17.14 5.17
CA SER A 155 -20.36 16.91 5.54
C SER A 155 -20.80 18.14 6.31
N GLY A 156 -21.40 19.10 5.60
CA GLY A 156 -22.04 20.30 6.06
C GLY A 156 -22.07 20.52 7.57
N SER A 157 -21.19 21.32 8.09
CA SER A 157 -21.54 22.20 9.21
C SER A 157 -22.47 23.27 8.63
N ASP A 158 -23.65 23.42 9.25
CA ASP A 158 -24.67 24.40 8.89
C ASP A 158 -24.22 25.88 9.04
N ASP A 159 -22.95 26.16 8.81
CA ASP A 159 -22.41 27.51 8.84
C ASP A 159 -22.04 27.93 7.41
N ASP A 160 -22.87 28.79 6.87
CA ASP A 160 -22.99 29.29 5.51
C ASP A 160 -21.79 30.19 5.09
N SER A 161 -20.57 29.80 5.41
CA SER A 161 -19.39 30.56 5.05
C SER A 161 -18.35 29.72 4.33
N ASN A 162 -18.43 29.75 2.97
CA ASN A 162 -17.36 29.35 2.04
C ASN A 162 -16.81 27.93 2.14
N GLY A 163 -17.64 26.91 2.23
CA GLY A 163 -17.27 25.54 1.96
C GLY A 163 -16.84 25.37 0.49
N ILE A 164 -15.58 25.59 0.17
CA ILE A 164 -15.03 25.16 -1.10
C ILE A 164 -15.10 23.64 -1.09
N LEU A 165 -16.12 23.08 -1.73
CA LEU A 165 -16.15 21.69 -2.15
C LEU A 165 -14.91 21.46 -3.01
N LEU A 166 -13.86 20.91 -2.39
CA LEU A 166 -12.71 20.41 -3.13
C LEU A 166 -13.22 19.20 -3.90
N ASN A 167 -13.68 19.43 -5.12
CA ASN A 167 -13.97 18.39 -6.11
C ASN A 167 -12.65 17.71 -6.47
N LEU A 168 -12.16 16.83 -5.58
CA LEU A 168 -10.98 16.04 -5.88
C LEU A 168 -11.32 15.06 -7.00
N PRO A 169 -10.39 14.85 -7.94
CA PRO A 169 -10.51 13.81 -8.95
C PRO A 169 -10.78 12.45 -8.28
N ASN A 170 -11.51 11.59 -8.96
CA ASN A 170 -11.81 10.25 -8.45
C ASN A 170 -10.54 9.43 -8.15
N SER A 171 -9.45 9.67 -8.91
CA SER A 171 -8.15 9.04 -8.69
C SER A 171 -7.52 9.36 -7.33
N LYS A 172 -7.85 10.52 -6.75
CA LYS A 172 -7.36 10.92 -5.42
C LYS A 172 -8.24 10.45 -4.26
N ARG A 173 -9.27 9.63 -4.50
CA ARG A 173 -10.25 9.22 -3.50
C ARG A 173 -10.30 7.71 -3.31
N LEU A 174 -10.23 7.25 -2.07
CA LEU A 174 -10.45 5.86 -1.71
C LEU A 174 -11.96 5.56 -1.69
N ARG A 175 -12.49 5.07 -2.79
CA ARG A 175 -13.92 4.79 -2.98
C ARG A 175 -14.25 3.34 -2.60
N THR A 176 -14.29 3.07 -1.31
CA THR A 176 -14.48 1.71 -0.76
C THR A 176 -15.76 1.58 0.05
N ASP A 177 -16.22 0.35 0.20
CA ASP A 177 -17.41 -0.07 0.93
C ASP A 177 -17.14 -1.30 1.81
N GLU A 178 -18.21 -1.88 2.39
CA GLU A 178 -18.14 -3.06 3.27
C GLU A 178 -17.69 -4.36 2.58
N HIS A 179 -17.58 -4.37 1.24
CA HIS A 179 -17.11 -5.51 0.45
C HIS A 179 -15.69 -5.32 -0.07
N SER A 180 -15.09 -4.16 0.17
CA SER A 180 -13.78 -3.80 -0.36
C SER A 180 -12.65 -4.36 0.49
N ASN A 181 -11.62 -4.91 -0.14
CA ASN A 181 -10.38 -5.27 0.53
C ASN A 181 -9.32 -4.19 0.26
N ILE A 182 -8.60 -3.80 1.28
CA ILE A 182 -7.65 -2.68 1.18
C ILE A 182 -6.25 -3.17 1.55
N LEU A 183 -5.28 -2.93 0.65
CA LEU A 183 -3.86 -2.93 0.99
C LEU A 183 -3.44 -1.50 1.35
N PHE A 184 -2.95 -1.29 2.56
CA PHE A 184 -2.30 -0.05 2.94
C PHE A 184 -0.81 -0.32 3.20
N TYR A 185 0.05 0.14 2.30
CA TYR A 185 1.51 0.07 2.41
C TYR A 185 2.06 1.44 2.77
N LEU A 186 2.91 1.51 3.80
CA LEU A 186 3.50 2.74 4.30
C LEU A 186 5.00 2.53 4.55
N THR A 187 5.85 3.37 3.95
CA THR A 187 7.30 3.33 4.13
C THR A 187 7.90 4.70 4.37
N GLY A 188 9.00 4.75 5.12
CA GLY A 188 9.71 5.97 5.47
C GLY A 188 10.59 5.78 6.72
N HIS A 189 11.08 6.87 7.28
CA HIS A 189 11.73 6.87 8.58
C HIS A 189 10.72 6.81 9.71
N GLY A 190 11.03 6.12 10.81
CA GLY A 190 10.13 6.03 11.95
C GLY A 190 10.84 5.68 13.25
N GLY A 191 10.04 5.57 14.30
CA GLY A 191 10.45 5.23 15.65
C GLY A 191 9.30 4.59 16.44
N ASP A 192 9.37 4.66 17.77
CA ASP A 192 8.36 4.05 18.65
C ASP A 192 7.00 4.77 18.49
N GLU A 193 6.05 4.10 17.87
CA GLU A 193 4.68 4.54 17.59
C GLU A 193 4.51 5.69 16.58
N PHE A 194 5.53 6.01 15.77
CA PHE A 194 5.40 7.04 14.72
C PHE A 194 6.16 6.72 13.44
N LEU A 195 5.71 7.31 12.33
CA LEU A 195 6.42 7.38 11.06
C LEU A 195 6.47 8.83 10.57
N LYS A 196 7.64 9.26 10.10
CA LYS A 196 7.90 10.62 9.65
C LYS A 196 7.47 10.85 8.21
N PHE A 197 6.90 12.00 7.96
CA PHE A 197 6.61 12.52 6.63
C PHE A 197 7.56 13.68 6.33
N GLN A 198 8.48 13.46 5.38
CA GLN A 198 9.43 14.46 4.88
C GLN A 198 10.27 15.11 6.01
N ASP A 199 10.50 14.38 7.12
CA ASP A 199 11.17 14.85 8.34
C ASP A 199 10.55 16.08 9.03
N GLN A 200 9.31 16.46 8.66
CA GLN A 200 8.61 17.65 9.19
C GLN A 200 7.37 17.33 10.02
N LYS A 201 6.67 16.25 9.66
CA LYS A 201 5.42 15.82 10.30
C LYS A 201 5.50 14.35 10.62
N GLU A 202 4.57 13.89 11.44
CA GLU A 202 4.49 12.48 11.84
C GLU A 202 3.06 11.98 11.77
N ILE A 203 2.90 10.69 11.39
CA ILE A 203 1.68 9.94 11.62
C ILE A 203 1.95 8.98 12.78
N THR A 204 1.03 8.91 13.72
CA THR A 204 1.20 8.06 14.91
C THR A 204 0.35 6.80 14.86
N SER A 205 0.72 5.83 15.68
CA SER A 205 -0.08 4.62 15.94
C SER A 205 -1.51 4.98 16.40
N MET A 206 -1.68 6.08 17.15
CA MET A 206 -2.98 6.59 17.61
C MET A 206 -3.82 7.14 16.45
N ASP A 207 -3.20 7.90 15.53
CA ASP A 207 -3.90 8.45 14.36
C ASP A 207 -4.45 7.33 13.48
N LEU A 208 -3.63 6.30 13.25
CA LEU A 208 -4.04 5.12 12.48
C LEU A 208 -5.14 4.32 13.18
N GLN A 209 -5.04 4.11 14.51
CA GLN A 209 -6.10 3.46 15.27
C GLN A 209 -7.42 4.21 15.14
N ASN A 210 -7.40 5.54 15.29
CA ASN A 210 -8.59 6.38 15.17
C ASN A 210 -9.18 6.33 13.77
N ALA A 211 -8.35 6.38 12.73
CA ALA A 211 -8.78 6.27 11.34
C ALA A 211 -9.43 4.90 11.07
N PHE A 212 -8.78 3.81 11.43
CA PHE A 212 -9.31 2.47 11.20
C PHE A 212 -10.57 2.16 12.02
N THR A 213 -10.68 2.73 13.23
CA THR A 213 -11.93 2.65 14.02
C THR A 213 -13.09 3.33 13.28
N LYS A 214 -12.86 4.52 12.73
CA LYS A 214 -13.86 5.23 11.93
C LYS A 214 -14.19 4.50 10.63
N MET A 215 -13.17 4.01 9.90
CA MET A 215 -13.37 3.21 8.68
C MET A 215 -14.24 1.99 8.95
N HIS A 216 -14.00 1.28 10.07
CA HIS A 216 -14.80 0.13 10.47
C HIS A 216 -16.25 0.54 10.78
N ALA A 217 -16.45 1.59 11.55
CA ALA A 217 -17.78 2.11 11.88
C ALA A 217 -18.56 2.57 10.64
N MET A 218 -17.85 3.12 9.65
CA MET A 218 -18.41 3.57 8.37
C MET A 218 -18.53 2.44 7.32
N LYS A 219 -18.18 1.20 7.68
CA LYS A 219 -18.20 0.02 6.80
C LYS A 219 -17.42 0.23 5.50
N ARG A 220 -16.21 0.73 5.62
CA ARG A 220 -15.36 1.08 4.47
C ARG A 220 -14.41 -0.02 4.02
N TYR A 221 -14.41 -1.16 4.66
CA TYR A 221 -13.63 -2.33 4.23
C TYR A 221 -14.26 -3.64 4.74
N ASN A 222 -14.06 -4.69 3.98
CA ASN A 222 -14.24 -6.08 4.40
C ASN A 222 -13.00 -6.55 5.17
N GLU A 223 -11.82 -6.43 4.54
CA GLU A 223 -10.52 -6.73 5.14
C GLU A 223 -9.50 -5.64 4.82
N LEU A 224 -8.61 -5.34 5.76
CA LEU A 224 -7.53 -4.37 5.59
C LEU A 224 -6.20 -5.04 5.93
N LEU A 225 -5.27 -5.04 4.96
CA LEU A 225 -3.89 -5.43 5.16
C LEU A 225 -3.04 -4.17 5.31
N PHE A 226 -2.54 -3.93 6.52
CA PHE A 226 -1.59 -2.85 6.80
C PHE A 226 -0.16 -3.39 6.78
N VAL A 227 0.65 -2.90 5.87
CA VAL A 227 2.07 -3.27 5.72
C VAL A 227 2.92 -2.03 5.96
N VAL A 228 3.82 -2.08 6.94
CA VAL A 228 4.67 -0.94 7.29
C VAL A 228 6.15 -1.34 7.27
N ASP A 229 6.94 -0.58 6.49
CA ASP A 229 8.38 -0.77 6.36
C ASP A 229 9.12 0.49 6.87
N THR A 230 9.56 0.43 8.12
CA THR A 230 10.26 1.50 8.84
C THR A 230 11.00 0.93 10.04
N CYS A 231 11.84 1.74 10.69
CA CYS A 231 12.41 1.38 11.98
C CYS A 231 11.30 1.26 13.03
N GLN A 232 11.39 0.27 13.92
CA GLN A 232 10.39 -0.02 14.96
C GLN A 232 8.95 -0.19 14.44
N ALA A 233 8.82 -0.65 13.19
CA ALA A 233 7.56 -0.72 12.45
C ALA A 233 6.42 -1.41 13.21
N GLY A 234 6.73 -2.45 14.00
CA GLY A 234 5.74 -3.19 14.79
C GLY A 234 5.04 -2.36 15.86
N THR A 235 5.60 -1.19 16.22
CA THR A 235 4.98 -0.28 17.18
C THR A 235 3.82 0.51 16.57
N MET A 236 3.78 0.64 15.23
CA MET A 236 2.74 1.37 14.51
C MET A 236 1.35 0.74 14.65
N PHE A 237 1.25 -0.54 15.00
CA PHE A 237 -0.03 -1.20 15.26
C PHE A 237 -0.21 -1.67 16.71
N LYS A 238 0.58 -1.15 17.63
CA LYS A 238 0.49 -1.46 19.07
C LYS A 238 -0.89 -1.16 19.66
N ARG A 239 -1.58 -0.17 19.09
CA ARG A 239 -2.89 0.31 19.55
C ARG A 239 -4.08 -0.34 18.84
N PHE A 240 -3.86 -1.28 17.92
CA PHE A 240 -4.93 -1.89 17.11
C PHE A 240 -5.74 -2.97 17.86
N ASN A 241 -5.58 -3.06 19.18
CA ASN A 241 -6.36 -3.98 20.00
C ASN A 241 -7.86 -3.67 19.87
N GLY A 242 -8.64 -4.71 19.53
CA GLY A 242 -10.09 -4.59 19.34
C GLY A 242 -10.55 -4.18 17.94
N LEU A 243 -9.64 -3.77 17.06
CA LEU A 243 -9.97 -3.58 15.65
C LEU A 243 -10.22 -4.92 14.96
N ARG A 244 -11.24 -4.99 14.12
CA ARG A 244 -11.64 -6.21 13.43
C ARG A 244 -11.22 -6.17 11.98
N ASN A 245 -10.96 -7.36 11.41
CA ASN A 245 -10.65 -7.55 9.99
C ASN A 245 -9.42 -6.75 9.52
N ILE A 246 -8.44 -6.53 10.43
CA ILE A 246 -7.16 -5.92 10.12
C ILE A 246 -6.04 -6.90 10.34
N ILE A 247 -5.21 -7.07 9.33
CA ILE A 247 -3.95 -7.79 9.40
C ILE A 247 -2.83 -6.76 9.31
N ALA A 248 -1.93 -6.75 10.28
CA ALA A 248 -0.79 -5.83 10.28
C ALA A 248 0.53 -6.61 10.16
N VAL A 249 1.40 -6.14 9.28
CA VAL A 249 2.72 -6.72 9.00
C VAL A 249 3.78 -5.61 9.08
N ALA A 250 4.87 -5.88 9.78
CA ALA A 250 5.94 -4.92 10.01
C ALA A 250 7.30 -5.49 9.62
N SER A 251 8.18 -4.63 9.11
CA SER A 251 9.56 -4.97 8.73
C SER A 251 10.47 -5.22 9.93
N SER A 252 10.18 -4.61 11.09
CA SER A 252 11.01 -4.65 12.29
C SER A 252 10.15 -4.63 13.55
N MET A 253 10.71 -5.10 14.66
CA MET A 253 10.08 -5.04 15.97
C MET A 253 10.45 -3.74 16.69
N LYS A 254 9.85 -3.53 17.88
CA LYS A 254 10.27 -2.46 18.78
C LYS A 254 11.78 -2.59 19.06
N ASP A 255 12.48 -1.46 19.07
CA ASP A 255 13.94 -1.33 19.26
C ASP A 255 14.79 -1.96 18.14
N GLU A 256 14.17 -2.34 17.01
CA GLU A 256 14.87 -2.82 15.82
C GLU A 256 14.81 -1.80 14.67
N ASN A 257 15.85 -1.81 13.84
CA ASN A 257 15.91 -1.01 12.63
C ASN A 257 15.43 -1.79 11.40
N SER A 258 14.79 -1.10 10.46
CA SER A 258 14.68 -1.56 9.09
C SER A 258 15.98 -1.27 8.34
N TYR A 259 16.55 -2.27 7.68
CA TYR A 259 17.86 -2.17 7.05
C TYR A 259 17.73 -2.01 5.54
N ALA A 260 18.47 -1.04 5.02
CA ALA A 260 18.67 -0.86 3.59
C ALA A 260 19.39 -2.07 2.95
N HIS A 261 19.16 -2.29 1.66
CA HIS A 261 19.72 -3.41 0.88
C HIS A 261 20.01 -3.00 -0.56
N GLY A 262 21.04 -3.64 -1.16
CA GLY A 262 21.34 -3.49 -2.57
C GLY A 262 21.89 -2.12 -2.94
N THR A 263 23.17 -1.84 -2.63
CA THR A 263 23.84 -0.59 -3.04
C THR A 263 24.16 -0.64 -4.53
N ARG A 264 23.71 0.37 -5.29
CA ARG A 264 24.10 0.59 -6.67
C ARG A 264 25.17 1.65 -6.78
N ASN A 265 26.27 1.31 -7.42
CA ASN A 265 27.43 2.22 -7.56
C ASN A 265 27.10 3.43 -8.46
N ASP A 266 26.29 3.26 -9.48
CA ASP A 266 25.84 4.32 -10.39
C ASP A 266 24.90 5.33 -9.73
N ILE A 267 24.10 4.89 -8.75
CA ILE A 267 23.19 5.72 -7.96
C ILE A 267 23.88 6.26 -6.70
N GLY A 268 24.87 5.55 -6.19
CA GLY A 268 25.61 5.88 -4.97
C GLY A 268 24.87 5.59 -3.66
N LEU A 269 23.75 4.86 -3.72
CA LEU A 269 22.86 4.60 -2.57
C LEU A 269 22.37 3.15 -2.55
N ALA A 270 21.86 2.74 -1.40
CA ALA A 270 21.02 1.56 -1.29
C ALA A 270 19.65 1.83 -1.95
N VAL A 271 19.20 0.89 -2.76
CA VAL A 271 18.03 1.08 -3.65
C VAL A 271 16.76 0.39 -3.18
N SER A 272 16.81 -0.34 -2.08
CA SER A 272 15.65 -0.97 -1.44
C SER A 272 15.87 -1.15 0.06
N ASP A 273 14.79 -1.44 0.79
CA ASP A 273 14.88 -1.97 2.15
C ASP A 273 14.72 -3.49 2.11
N ARG A 274 15.41 -4.15 3.03
CA ARG A 274 15.54 -5.62 3.05
C ARG A 274 14.19 -6.32 3.08
N PHE A 275 13.25 -5.82 3.88
CA PHE A 275 11.91 -6.41 4.00
C PHE A 275 11.16 -6.35 2.67
N THR A 276 10.99 -5.15 2.11
CA THR A 276 10.26 -4.97 0.86
C THR A 276 10.95 -5.65 -0.31
N ARG A 277 12.29 -5.70 -0.32
CA ARG A 277 13.06 -6.44 -1.34
C ARG A 277 12.68 -7.92 -1.35
N PHE A 278 12.71 -8.59 -0.19
CA PHE A 278 12.35 -10.00 -0.11
C PHE A 278 10.87 -10.24 -0.41
N LEU A 279 9.98 -9.34 0.01
CA LEU A 279 8.57 -9.40 -0.34
C LEU A 279 8.38 -9.31 -1.86
N TYR A 280 9.05 -8.36 -2.51
CA TYR A 280 8.97 -8.17 -3.96
C TYR A 280 9.53 -9.37 -4.74
N GLU A 281 10.70 -9.89 -4.35
CA GLU A 281 11.28 -11.09 -4.98
C GLU A 281 10.38 -12.31 -4.83
N TYR A 282 9.85 -12.52 -3.64
CA TYR A 282 8.91 -13.61 -3.39
C TYR A 282 7.66 -13.50 -4.28
N LEU A 283 7.03 -12.34 -4.32
CA LEU A 283 5.85 -12.10 -5.13
C LEU A 283 6.15 -12.14 -6.64
N LYS A 284 7.38 -11.80 -7.06
CA LYS A 284 7.83 -11.89 -8.45
C LYS A 284 8.03 -13.35 -8.89
N SER A 285 8.50 -14.22 -8.00
CA SER A 285 8.74 -15.64 -8.28
C SER A 285 7.44 -16.44 -8.39
N GLU A 286 6.37 -16.00 -7.74
CA GLU A 286 5.06 -16.64 -7.83
C GLU A 286 4.44 -16.36 -9.19
N ASN A 287 4.29 -17.42 -10.01
CA ASN A 287 3.60 -17.29 -11.27
C ASN A 287 2.14 -16.89 -11.06
N ALA A 288 1.69 -15.87 -11.78
CA ALA A 288 0.30 -15.45 -11.74
C ALA A 288 -0.68 -16.59 -12.12
N GLU A 289 -0.20 -17.64 -12.77
CA GLU A 289 -0.97 -18.83 -13.16
C GLU A 289 -1.05 -19.89 -12.06
N SER A 290 0.01 -20.10 -11.25
CA SER A 290 -0.02 -21.06 -10.13
C SER A 290 -1.04 -20.67 -9.05
N TRP A 291 -1.44 -19.40 -9.01
CA TRP A 291 -2.46 -18.88 -8.11
C TRP A 291 -3.90 -19.08 -8.62
N LYS A 292 -4.07 -19.46 -9.89
CA LYS A 292 -5.38 -19.76 -10.48
C LYS A 292 -5.83 -21.19 -10.23
N GLU A 293 -4.90 -22.07 -9.85
CA GLU A 293 -5.13 -23.51 -9.70
C GLU A 293 -5.27 -23.96 -8.23
N MET A 294 -5.07 -23.09 -7.26
CA MET A 294 -5.27 -23.33 -5.82
C MET A 294 -6.56 -22.69 -5.30
#